data_76f53d8f44be7cb49cd664f57e8bdf52
#
_entry.id   76f53d8f44be7cb49cd664f57e8bdf52
#
_cell.length_a   1.000
_cell.length_b   1.000
_cell.length_c   1.000
_cell.angle_alpha   90.00
_cell.angle_beta   90.00
_cell.angle_gamma   90.00
#
_symmetry.space_group_name_H-M   'P 1'
#
loop_
_entity.id
_entity.type
_entity.pdbx_description
1 polymer ?
#
loop_
_entity_poly.entity_id
_entity_poly.type
_entity_poly.pdbx_seq_one_letter_code
_entity_poly.pdbx_strand_id
1 'polypeptide(L)'
;MTLRCKLPLTACFCGLFSMGALAQDGGQGGGEALPPHHHPPQDMALHEKFYSNWRMPDHPNQSCCNMADCYPTEIKSVDGQIYARRREDGKFILVPPEKVERNRDNPDGRNHLCAPPPSGYDPADIVFCFALGGAT
;
A
#
# COMPACT_ATOMS: atom_id res chain seq x y z
N MET A 1 -45.17 -28.62 44.33
CA MET A 1 -45.92 -27.34 44.20
C MET A 1 -46.00 -26.98 42.78
N THR A 2 -47.15 -27.24 42.21
CA THR A 2 -47.44 -27.00 40.75
C THR A 2 -48.12 -25.66 40.61
N LEU A 3 -47.54 -24.78 39.76
CA LEU A 3 -48.27 -23.57 39.39
C LEU A 3 -48.46 -23.59 37.89
N ARG A 4 -49.70 -23.83 37.52
CA ARG A 4 -50.23 -23.65 36.16
C ARG A 4 -50.53 -22.16 35.95
N CYS A 5 -50.06 -21.56 34.85
CA CYS A 5 -50.61 -20.31 34.42
C CYS A 5 -51.08 -20.41 32.97
N LYS A 6 -52.30 -19.95 32.80
CA LYS A 6 -53.18 -20.08 31.64
C LYS A 6 -52.80 -19.09 30.52
N LEU A 7 -52.95 -19.56 29.28
CA LEU A 7 -53.07 -18.67 28.10
C LEU A 7 -54.36 -17.82 28.15
N PRO A 8 -54.34 -16.70 27.47
CA PRO A 8 -55.44 -16.41 26.55
C PRO A 8 -54.99 -16.20 25.09
N LEU A 9 -55.79 -16.79 24.23
CA LEU A 9 -55.89 -16.46 22.81
C LEU A 9 -56.39 -15.02 22.68
N THR A 10 -55.82 -14.24 21.73
CA THR A 10 -56.63 -13.24 21.02
C THR A 10 -55.88 -12.75 19.76
N ALA A 11 -56.61 -12.86 18.64
CA ALA A 11 -56.68 -12.02 17.46
C ALA A 11 -55.61 -12.12 16.39
N CYS A 12 -56.05 -12.77 15.30
CA CYS A 12 -55.68 -12.56 13.91
C CYS A 12 -55.66 -11.09 13.51
N PHE A 13 -54.55 -10.65 12.96
CA PHE A 13 -54.52 -9.49 12.09
C PHE A 13 -53.87 -9.89 10.78
N CYS A 14 -54.72 -10.09 9.76
CA CYS A 14 -54.33 -10.17 8.35
C CYS A 14 -53.84 -8.80 7.90
N GLY A 15 -52.55 -8.61 7.85
CA GLY A 15 -51.92 -7.48 7.18
C GLY A 15 -51.41 -7.94 5.81
N LEU A 16 -52.05 -7.50 4.76
CA LEU A 16 -51.61 -7.63 3.38
C LEU A 16 -50.31 -6.82 3.24
N PHE A 17 -49.17 -7.49 3.30
CA PHE A 17 -47.91 -6.88 2.89
C PHE A 17 -47.70 -7.10 1.41
N SER A 18 -47.75 -5.99 0.67
CA SER A 18 -47.32 -5.87 -0.71
C SER A 18 -45.89 -6.38 -0.84
N MET A 19 -45.68 -7.39 -1.67
CA MET A 19 -44.39 -7.83 -2.14
C MET A 19 -43.78 -6.72 -3.00
N GLY A 20 -42.99 -5.85 -2.39
CA GLY A 20 -42.02 -5.05 -3.12
C GLY A 20 -40.94 -5.96 -3.64
N ALA A 21 -40.83 -6.10 -4.96
CA ALA A 21 -39.71 -6.74 -5.61
C ALA A 21 -38.43 -5.96 -5.28
N LEU A 22 -37.65 -6.44 -4.34
CA LEU A 22 -36.26 -5.99 -4.19
C LEU A 22 -35.48 -6.54 -5.37
N ALA A 23 -35.16 -5.67 -6.31
CA ALA A 23 -34.14 -5.91 -7.28
C ALA A 23 -32.85 -6.27 -6.50
N GLN A 24 -32.43 -7.53 -6.59
CA GLN A 24 -31.09 -7.93 -6.18
C GLN A 24 -30.12 -7.30 -7.18
N ASP A 25 -29.62 -6.15 -6.82
CA ASP A 25 -28.45 -5.60 -7.45
C ASP A 25 -27.30 -6.60 -7.21
N GLY A 26 -26.90 -7.24 -8.30
CA GLY A 26 -25.83 -8.22 -8.28
C GLY A 26 -24.55 -7.52 -7.81
N GLY A 27 -24.22 -7.72 -6.54
CA GLY A 27 -22.94 -7.31 -6.00
C GLY A 27 -21.83 -8.02 -6.76
N GLN A 28 -21.34 -7.36 -7.82
CA GLN A 28 -20.03 -7.66 -8.36
C GLN A 28 -19.04 -7.44 -7.23
N GLY A 29 -18.34 -8.51 -6.86
CA GLY A 29 -17.23 -8.48 -5.93
C GLY A 29 -16.19 -7.49 -6.44
N GLY A 30 -16.38 -6.24 -6.08
CA GLY A 30 -15.35 -5.21 -6.18
C GLY A 30 -14.27 -5.60 -5.19
N GLY A 31 -13.18 -6.20 -5.69
CA GLY A 31 -11.94 -6.19 -4.96
C GLY A 31 -11.70 -4.75 -4.56
N GLU A 32 -11.62 -4.49 -3.28
CA GLU A 32 -11.34 -3.18 -2.71
C GLU A 32 -10.05 -2.68 -3.35
N ALA A 33 -10.21 -1.80 -4.34
CA ALA A 33 -9.06 -1.17 -4.98
C ALA A 33 -8.36 -0.41 -3.87
N LEU A 34 -7.12 -0.81 -3.58
CA LEU A 34 -6.25 -0.07 -2.68
C LEU A 34 -6.36 1.42 -3.05
N PRO A 35 -6.47 2.32 -2.07
CA PRO A 35 -6.59 3.73 -2.35
C PRO A 35 -5.47 4.15 -3.30
N PRO A 36 -5.77 4.94 -4.34
CA PRO A 36 -4.75 5.37 -5.28
C PRO A 36 -3.63 6.05 -4.51
N HIS A 37 -2.40 5.57 -4.72
CA HIS A 37 -1.20 6.17 -4.13
C HIS A 37 -1.15 7.64 -4.55
N HIS A 38 -1.32 8.54 -3.59
CA HIS A 38 -1.29 9.97 -3.86
C HIS A 38 0.17 10.44 -3.93
N HIS A 39 0.75 10.36 -5.13
CA HIS A 39 2.03 11.03 -5.37
C HIS A 39 1.81 12.55 -5.41
N PRO A 40 2.70 13.33 -4.80
CA PRO A 40 2.70 14.76 -5.02
C PRO A 40 2.75 15.08 -6.51
N PRO A 41 2.06 16.12 -7.02
CA PRO A 41 2.00 16.43 -8.45
C PRO A 41 3.37 16.51 -9.15
N GLN A 42 4.40 16.97 -8.44
CA GLN A 42 5.77 17.04 -8.95
C GLN A 42 6.41 15.68 -9.20
N ASP A 43 5.92 14.62 -8.55
CA ASP A 43 6.46 13.27 -8.68
C ASP A 43 5.72 12.43 -9.74
N MET A 44 4.59 12.94 -10.28
CA MET A 44 3.78 12.21 -11.27
C MET A 44 4.57 11.85 -12.53
N ALA A 45 5.38 12.76 -13.05
CA ALA A 45 6.20 12.50 -14.24
C ALA A 45 7.25 11.40 -13.99
N LEU A 46 7.80 11.32 -12.78
CA LEU A 46 8.71 10.25 -12.36
C LEU A 46 7.94 8.94 -12.20
N HIS A 47 6.73 9.00 -11.62
CA HIS A 47 5.90 7.82 -11.47
C HIS A 47 5.61 7.17 -12.82
N GLU A 48 5.15 7.91 -13.79
CA GLU A 48 4.80 7.39 -15.12
C GLU A 48 6.00 6.82 -15.87
N LYS A 49 7.15 7.50 -15.82
CA LYS A 49 8.33 7.15 -16.62
C LYS A 49 9.27 6.17 -15.94
N PHE A 50 9.31 6.16 -14.62
CA PHE A 50 10.35 5.46 -13.88
C PHE A 50 9.79 4.46 -12.85
N TYR A 51 8.84 4.85 -11.99
CA TYR A 51 8.36 3.98 -10.92
C TYR A 51 7.33 2.95 -11.39
N SER A 52 6.49 3.26 -12.36
CA SER A 52 5.40 2.38 -12.81
C SER A 52 5.87 1.01 -13.31
N ASN A 53 7.05 0.95 -13.90
CA ASN A 53 7.65 -0.26 -14.42
C ASN A 53 8.76 -0.85 -13.53
N TRP A 54 9.00 -0.26 -12.36
CA TRP A 54 10.07 -0.67 -11.48
C TRP A 54 9.69 -1.95 -10.71
N ARG A 55 10.54 -2.98 -10.85
CA ARG A 55 10.35 -4.28 -10.23
C ARG A 55 11.38 -4.51 -9.14
N MET A 56 11.00 -5.26 -8.11
CA MET A 56 11.92 -5.60 -7.02
C MET A 56 13.09 -6.44 -7.55
N PRO A 57 14.34 -6.09 -7.24
CA PRO A 57 15.49 -6.84 -7.74
C PRO A 57 15.50 -8.31 -7.30
N ASP A 58 15.04 -8.58 -6.10
CA ASP A 58 14.95 -9.92 -5.49
C ASP A 58 13.63 -10.64 -5.79
N HIS A 59 12.60 -9.92 -6.25
CA HIS A 59 11.27 -10.45 -6.62
C HIS A 59 10.75 -9.81 -7.91
N PRO A 60 11.27 -10.19 -9.09
CA PRO A 60 10.98 -9.50 -10.35
C PRO A 60 9.50 -9.45 -10.78
N ASN A 61 8.68 -10.32 -10.19
CA ASN A 61 7.23 -10.34 -10.43
C ASN A 61 6.46 -9.32 -9.58
N GLN A 62 7.12 -8.67 -8.64
CA GLN A 62 6.50 -7.67 -7.76
C GLN A 62 6.96 -6.26 -8.13
N SER A 63 6.02 -5.31 -8.13
CA SER A 63 6.32 -3.91 -8.35
C SER A 63 6.88 -3.28 -7.09
N CYS A 64 7.91 -2.44 -7.23
CA CYS A 64 8.42 -1.62 -6.13
C CYS A 64 7.36 -0.65 -5.62
N CYS A 65 6.55 -0.11 -6.53
CA CYS A 65 5.57 0.96 -6.25
C CYS A 65 4.19 0.42 -5.84
N ASN A 66 3.97 -0.91 -5.84
CA ASN A 66 2.65 -1.48 -5.56
C ASN A 66 2.28 -1.49 -4.08
N MET A 67 3.27 -1.46 -3.19
CA MET A 67 3.08 -1.57 -1.74
C MET A 67 3.70 -0.41 -0.98
N ALA A 68 4.32 0.55 -1.67
CA ALA A 68 5.01 1.67 -1.07
C ALA A 68 5.12 2.82 -2.06
N ASP A 69 5.24 4.02 -1.53
CA ASP A 69 5.60 5.18 -2.34
C ASP A 69 7.07 5.14 -2.72
N CYS A 70 7.34 5.51 -3.97
CA CYS A 70 8.69 5.69 -4.47
C CYS A 70 8.97 7.18 -4.61
N TYR A 71 10.15 7.61 -4.20
CA TYR A 71 10.54 9.02 -4.21
C TYR A 71 12.05 9.20 -4.30
N PRO A 72 12.51 10.37 -4.77
CA PRO A 72 13.91 10.76 -4.68
C PRO A 72 14.35 10.90 -3.22
N THR A 73 15.57 10.45 -2.90
CA THR A 73 16.05 10.44 -1.53
C THR A 73 17.52 10.84 -1.39
N GLU A 74 17.86 11.32 -0.19
CA GLU A 74 19.24 11.51 0.24
C GLU A 74 19.81 10.20 0.78
N ILE A 75 21.12 10.04 0.64
CA ILE A 75 21.84 8.90 1.19
C ILE A 75 22.99 9.31 2.08
N LYS A 76 23.40 8.39 2.95
CA LYS A 76 24.69 8.39 3.62
C LYS A 76 25.32 7.01 3.56
N SER A 77 26.64 6.95 3.50
CA SER A 77 27.38 5.70 3.61
C SER A 77 28.04 5.62 4.98
N VAL A 78 27.85 4.50 5.67
CA VAL A 78 28.48 4.21 6.96
C VAL A 78 29.05 2.80 6.89
N ASP A 79 30.31 2.63 7.09
CA ASP A 79 31.02 1.34 7.04
C ASP A 79 30.73 0.53 5.76
N GLY A 80 30.62 1.22 4.60
CA GLY A 80 30.33 0.62 3.32
C GLY A 80 28.83 0.26 3.10
N GLN A 81 27.99 0.48 4.08
CA GLN A 81 26.54 0.28 3.96
C GLN A 81 25.85 1.58 3.52
N ILE A 82 24.81 1.44 2.73
CA ILE A 82 23.98 2.55 2.25
C ILE A 82 22.79 2.72 3.20
N TYR A 83 22.58 3.95 3.64
CA TYR A 83 21.37 4.36 4.34
C TYR A 83 20.65 5.41 3.51
N ALA A 84 19.37 5.21 3.24
CA ALA A 84 18.52 6.13 2.52
C ALA A 84 17.52 6.81 3.46
N ARG A 85 17.24 8.09 3.20
CA ARG A 85 16.33 8.87 4.04
C ARG A 85 14.88 8.57 3.70
N ARG A 86 14.12 8.03 4.65
CA ARG A 86 12.68 7.83 4.50
C ARG A 86 11.95 9.19 4.55
N ARG A 87 11.02 9.40 3.61
CA ARG A 87 10.31 10.69 3.44
C ARG A 87 9.44 11.02 4.64
N GLU A 88 8.73 10.04 5.18
CA GLU A 88 7.65 10.22 6.13
C GLU A 88 8.13 10.68 7.51
N ASP A 89 9.27 10.20 7.95
CA ASP A 89 9.84 10.51 9.28
C ASP A 89 11.25 11.11 9.24
N GLY A 90 11.84 11.21 8.04
CA GLY A 90 13.20 11.71 7.86
C GLY A 90 14.31 10.81 8.38
N LYS A 91 13.98 9.58 8.84
CA LYS A 91 14.94 8.62 9.35
C LYS A 91 15.77 8.04 8.21
N PHE A 92 17.06 7.86 8.44
CA PHE A 92 17.93 7.10 7.57
C PHE A 92 17.79 5.62 7.89
N ILE A 93 17.28 4.84 6.96
CA ILE A 93 17.08 3.39 7.07
C ILE A 93 18.12 2.65 6.25
N LEU A 94 18.56 1.50 6.74
CA LEU A 94 19.53 0.66 6.06
C LEU A 94 18.92 0.11 4.76
N VAL A 95 19.66 0.25 3.66
CA VAL A 95 19.30 -0.36 2.38
C VAL A 95 20.01 -1.70 2.26
N PRO A 96 19.27 -2.83 2.24
CA PRO A 96 19.88 -4.13 2.04
C PRO A 96 20.58 -4.21 0.67
N PRO A 97 21.76 -4.82 0.58
CA PRO A 97 22.53 -4.86 -0.68
C PRO A 97 21.76 -5.46 -1.86
N GLU A 98 20.89 -6.44 -1.61
CA GLU A 98 20.03 -7.11 -2.61
C GLU A 98 18.92 -6.23 -3.16
N LYS A 99 18.64 -5.10 -2.50
CA LYS A 99 17.65 -4.11 -2.95
C LYS A 99 18.27 -2.99 -3.78
N VAL A 100 19.60 -2.96 -3.90
CA VAL A 100 20.34 -1.88 -4.58
C VAL A 100 20.49 -2.15 -6.07
N GLU A 101 19.87 -1.33 -6.88
CA GLU A 101 20.14 -1.26 -8.34
C GLU A 101 21.13 -0.13 -8.63
N ARG A 102 22.29 -0.52 -9.16
CA ARG A 102 23.39 0.44 -9.49
C ARG A 102 23.37 0.95 -10.91
N ASN A 103 22.74 0.19 -11.81
CA ASN A 103 22.75 0.46 -13.26
C ASN A 103 21.37 0.82 -13.80
N ARG A 104 20.46 1.25 -12.91
CA ARG A 104 19.16 1.73 -13.37
C ARG A 104 19.29 3.14 -13.91
N ASP A 105 18.72 3.36 -15.10
CA ASP A 105 18.67 4.67 -15.73
C ASP A 105 17.71 5.59 -14.97
N ASN A 106 18.26 6.42 -14.08
CA ASN A 106 17.51 7.35 -13.27
C ASN A 106 17.33 8.65 -14.05
N PRO A 107 16.10 9.04 -14.39
CA PRO A 107 15.84 10.16 -15.33
C PRO A 107 16.27 11.52 -14.79
N ASP A 108 16.47 11.64 -13.49
CA ASP A 108 16.90 12.89 -12.82
C ASP A 108 18.26 12.78 -12.14
N GLY A 109 18.97 11.66 -12.30
CA GLY A 109 20.30 11.42 -11.73
C GLY A 109 20.32 11.26 -10.20
N ARG A 110 19.18 11.38 -9.51
CA ARG A 110 19.10 11.26 -8.05
C ARG A 110 19.00 9.80 -7.60
N ASN A 111 19.25 9.56 -6.31
CA ASN A 111 18.89 8.26 -5.69
C ASN A 111 17.39 8.19 -5.47
N HIS A 112 16.82 7.00 -5.62
CA HIS A 112 15.40 6.76 -5.41
C HIS A 112 15.16 5.60 -4.44
N LEU A 113 14.21 5.78 -3.54
CA LEU A 113 13.81 4.79 -2.53
C LEU A 113 12.34 4.45 -2.69
N CYS A 114 12.01 3.16 -2.63
CA CYS A 114 10.66 2.67 -2.40
C CYS A 114 10.60 2.00 -1.03
N ALA A 115 9.93 2.63 -0.09
CA ALA A 115 9.77 2.14 1.26
C ALA A 115 8.38 2.49 1.80
N PRO A 116 7.77 1.64 2.64
CA PRO A 116 6.50 1.96 3.26
C PRO A 116 6.69 3.04 4.34
N PRO A 117 5.62 3.75 4.70
CA PRO A 117 5.64 4.61 5.88
C PRO A 117 5.97 3.78 7.13
N PRO A 118 6.53 4.41 8.17
CA PRO A 118 6.84 3.72 9.41
C PRO A 118 5.55 3.14 10.01
N SER A 119 5.58 1.85 10.34
CA SER A 119 4.46 1.14 10.95
C SER A 119 4.75 0.90 12.44
N GLY A 120 3.77 1.17 13.29
CA GLY A 120 3.86 0.82 14.71
C GLY A 120 3.81 -0.68 14.99
N TYR A 121 3.45 -1.49 14.01
CA TYR A 121 3.33 -2.95 14.12
C TYR A 121 4.56 -3.69 13.62
N ASP A 122 5.34 -3.09 12.76
CA ASP A 122 6.59 -3.67 12.24
C ASP A 122 7.74 -2.71 12.52
N PRO A 123 8.59 -3.03 13.52
CA PRO A 123 9.77 -2.23 13.82
C PRO A 123 10.86 -2.31 12.76
N ALA A 124 10.76 -3.25 11.81
CA ALA A 124 11.73 -3.38 10.74
C ALA A 124 11.58 -2.24 9.73
N ASP A 125 12.70 -1.58 9.43
CA ASP A 125 12.76 -0.60 8.37
C ASP A 125 12.79 -1.34 7.03
N ILE A 126 11.63 -1.48 6.39
CA ILE A 126 11.48 -2.22 5.13
C ILE A 126 11.91 -1.34 3.96
N VAL A 127 12.73 -1.92 3.07
CA VAL A 127 13.07 -1.35 1.77
C VAL A 127 12.61 -2.32 0.68
N PHE A 128 11.78 -1.87 -0.23
CA PHE A 128 11.37 -2.68 -1.38
C PHE A 128 12.37 -2.57 -2.52
N CYS A 129 12.79 -1.35 -2.84
CA CYS A 129 13.72 -1.08 -3.93
C CYS A 129 14.52 0.17 -3.64
N PHE A 130 15.74 0.18 -4.16
CA PHE A 130 16.60 1.36 -4.11
C PHE A 130 17.40 1.46 -5.41
N ALA A 131 17.30 2.59 -6.11
CA ALA A 131 18.12 2.90 -7.26
C ALA A 131 19.18 3.93 -6.87
N LEU A 132 20.45 3.57 -7.08
CA LEU A 132 21.57 4.48 -6.88
C LEU A 132 21.60 5.48 -8.02
N GLY A 133 21.66 6.76 -7.69
CA GLY A 133 21.84 7.83 -8.67
C GLY A 133 23.17 7.71 -9.40
N GLY A 134 23.16 8.09 -10.69
CA GLY A 134 24.41 8.20 -11.44
C GLY A 134 25.30 9.30 -10.85
N ALA A 135 26.57 9.03 -10.66
CA ALA A 135 27.55 10.08 -10.48
C ALA A 135 27.63 10.85 -11.81
N THR A 136 27.14 12.08 -11.81
CA THR A 136 27.41 13.05 -12.90
C THR A 136 28.81 13.58 -12.80
#